data_3fecec51cabc43727d84d0619a83d72b
#
_entry.id   3fecec51cabc43727d84d0619a83d72b
#
_cell.length_a   1.000
_cell.length_b   1.000
_cell.length_c   1.000
_cell.angle_alpha   90.00
_cell.angle_beta   90.00
_cell.angle_gamma   90.00
#
_symmetry.space_group_name_H-M   'P 1'
#
loop_
_entity.id
_entity.type
_entity.pdbx_description
1 polymer ?
#
loop_
_entity_poly.entity_id
_entity_poly.type
_entity_poly.pdbx_seq_one_letter_code
_entity_poly.pdbx_strand_id
1 'polypeptide(L)'
;RAALAAFLAQADPTVPQLADIKTAVSEAVTNCIVHAYPDTVGPITMTAVLYEGGNVRITISDKGVGIPDERAGLGFAVMQSFMDRVHVSSAPGRGTRVTMSRHLDSR
;
A
#
# COMPACT_ATOMS: atom_id res chain seq x y z
N ARG A 1 3.35 4.79 9.89
CA ARG A 1 2.84 3.45 10.21
C ARG A 1 2.10 3.40 11.53
N ALA A 2 2.54 4.15 12.51
CA ALA A 2 1.82 4.23 13.77
C ALA A 2 0.43 4.82 13.55
N ALA A 3 0.33 5.83 12.68
CA ALA A 3 -0.96 6.43 12.36
C ALA A 3 -1.89 5.43 11.65
N LEU A 4 -1.34 4.59 10.79
CA LEU A 4 -2.12 3.56 10.12
C LEU A 4 -2.64 2.53 11.12
N ALA A 5 -1.79 2.07 12.04
CA ALA A 5 -2.20 1.11 13.05
C ALA A 5 -3.31 1.68 13.94
N ALA A 6 -3.20 2.94 14.33
CA ALA A 6 -4.22 3.60 15.13
C ALA A 6 -5.54 3.72 14.37
N PHE A 7 -5.47 4.02 13.08
CA PHE A 7 -6.64 4.10 12.24
C PHE A 7 -7.33 2.74 12.12
N LEU A 8 -6.56 1.69 11.85
CA LEU A 8 -7.09 0.34 11.66
C LEU A 8 -7.66 -0.23 12.94
N ALA A 9 -7.20 0.23 14.10
CA ALA A 9 -7.72 -0.23 15.39
C ALA A 9 -9.23 0.02 15.51
N GLN A 10 -9.76 0.98 14.80
CA GLN A 10 -11.20 1.28 14.80
C GLN A 10 -12.02 0.11 14.28
N ALA A 11 -11.45 -0.74 13.43
CA ALA A 11 -12.12 -1.89 12.86
C ALA A 11 -11.90 -3.16 13.68
N ASP A 12 -11.14 -3.06 14.78
CA ASP A 12 -10.80 -4.18 15.64
C ASP A 12 -10.27 -5.39 14.87
N PRO A 13 -9.21 -5.21 14.05
CA PRO A 13 -8.66 -6.30 13.26
C PRO A 13 -7.97 -7.32 14.15
N THR A 14 -7.81 -8.54 13.65
CA THR A 14 -6.99 -9.53 14.34
C THR A 14 -5.52 -9.12 14.24
N VAL A 15 -4.68 -9.66 15.12
CA VAL A 15 -3.24 -9.38 15.08
C VAL A 15 -2.63 -9.81 13.74
N PRO A 16 -2.93 -11.02 13.22
CA PRO A 16 -2.41 -11.40 11.91
C PRO A 16 -2.86 -10.47 10.78
N GLN A 17 -4.11 -10.02 10.79
CA GLN A 17 -4.59 -9.08 9.76
C GLN A 17 -3.83 -7.78 9.80
N LEU A 18 -3.60 -7.24 10.99
CA LEU A 18 -2.85 -6.01 11.13
C LEU A 18 -1.41 -6.18 10.64
N ALA A 19 -0.77 -7.30 10.98
CA ALA A 19 0.58 -7.60 10.53
C ALA A 19 0.66 -7.70 9.00
N ASP A 20 -0.30 -8.37 8.39
CA ASP A 20 -0.35 -8.52 6.94
C ASP A 20 -0.44 -7.17 6.24
N ILE A 21 -1.32 -6.31 6.72
CA ILE A 21 -1.51 -4.98 6.13
C ILE A 21 -0.23 -4.16 6.28
N LYS A 22 0.39 -4.19 7.46
CA LYS A 22 1.63 -3.45 7.68
C LYS A 22 2.75 -3.92 6.77
N THR A 23 2.83 -5.22 6.52
CA THR A 23 3.83 -5.78 5.61
C THR A 23 3.58 -5.28 4.18
N ALA A 24 2.35 -5.36 3.70
CA ALA A 24 2.01 -4.93 2.36
C ALA A 24 2.28 -3.43 2.17
N VAL A 25 1.89 -2.62 3.14
CA VAL A 25 2.11 -1.17 3.08
C VAL A 25 3.60 -0.85 3.08
N SER A 26 4.38 -1.56 3.89
CA SER A 26 5.83 -1.35 3.94
C SER A 26 6.48 -1.63 2.58
N GLU A 27 6.02 -2.68 1.90
CA GLU A 27 6.54 -2.99 0.56
C GLU A 27 6.18 -1.90 -0.45
N ALA A 28 4.96 -1.39 -0.40
CA ALA A 28 4.54 -0.33 -1.31
C ALA A 28 5.36 0.95 -1.06
N VAL A 29 5.59 1.32 0.19
CA VAL A 29 6.37 2.50 0.53
C VAL A 29 7.83 2.32 0.10
N THR A 30 8.39 1.14 0.35
CA THR A 30 9.77 0.85 -0.05
C THR A 30 9.92 0.97 -1.56
N ASN A 31 8.95 0.47 -2.33
CA ASN A 31 8.98 0.58 -3.78
C ASN A 31 8.98 2.04 -4.23
N CYS A 32 8.20 2.89 -3.57
CA CYS A 32 8.23 4.31 -3.87
C CYS A 32 9.60 4.91 -3.63
N ILE A 33 10.22 4.60 -2.50
CA ILE A 33 11.53 5.14 -2.15
C ILE A 33 12.59 4.68 -3.15
N VAL A 34 12.59 3.39 -3.48
CA VAL A 34 13.65 2.80 -4.29
C VAL A 34 13.47 3.11 -5.78
N HIS A 35 12.25 3.06 -6.28
CA HIS A 35 11.98 3.11 -7.72
C HIS A 35 11.48 4.45 -8.21
N ALA A 36 10.69 5.15 -7.41
CA ALA A 36 10.13 6.43 -7.85
C ALA A 36 11.13 7.57 -7.72
N TYR A 37 11.96 7.52 -6.70
CA TYR A 37 12.91 8.60 -6.40
C TYR A 37 14.33 8.05 -6.24
N PRO A 38 14.91 7.47 -7.31
CA PRO A 38 16.20 6.78 -7.18
C PRO A 38 17.35 7.68 -6.76
N ASP A 39 17.34 8.95 -7.16
CA ASP A 39 18.44 9.87 -6.90
C ASP A 39 18.01 11.12 -6.15
N THR A 40 16.82 11.11 -5.58
CA THR A 40 16.30 12.32 -4.94
C THR A 40 15.27 11.93 -3.88
N VAL A 41 14.66 12.94 -3.28
CA VAL A 41 13.58 12.77 -2.32
C VAL A 41 12.32 13.35 -2.92
N GLY A 42 11.20 12.72 -2.67
CA GLY A 42 9.93 13.24 -3.16
C GLY A 42 8.77 12.83 -2.26
N PRO A 43 7.61 13.42 -2.46
CA PRO A 43 6.46 13.15 -1.60
C PRO A 43 5.84 11.78 -1.85
N ILE A 44 5.45 11.13 -0.76
CA ILE A 44 4.67 9.90 -0.79
C ILE A 44 3.41 10.18 0.01
N THR A 45 2.27 9.95 -0.61
CA THR A 45 0.99 10.18 0.03
C THR A 45 0.33 8.84 0.31
N MET A 46 -0.14 8.65 1.54
CA MET A 46 -0.90 7.47 1.92
C MET A 46 -2.30 7.89 2.34
N THR A 47 -3.30 7.23 1.77
CA THR A 47 -4.69 7.44 2.12
C THR A 47 -5.29 6.10 2.54
N ALA A 48 -6.03 6.08 3.62
CA ALA A 48 -6.70 4.88 4.08
C ALA A 48 -8.17 5.18 4.30
N VAL A 49 -9.02 4.29 3.80
CA VAL A 49 -10.47 4.42 3.94
C VAL A 49 -11.01 3.12 4.50
N LEU A 50 -11.79 3.24 5.56
CA LEU A 50 -12.47 2.10 6.18
C LEU A 50 -13.93 2.16 5.80
N TYR A 51 -14.39 1.13 5.11
CA TYR A 51 -15.77 1.05 4.66
C TYR A 51 -16.62 0.27 5.65
N GLU A 52 -17.89 0.60 5.67
CA GLU A 52 -18.85 -0.20 6.39
C GLU A 52 -18.77 -1.64 5.93
N GLY A 53 -18.87 -2.59 6.84
CA GLY A 53 -18.72 -4.00 6.49
C GLY A 53 -17.33 -4.54 6.69
N GLY A 54 -16.36 -3.68 7.02
CA GLY A 54 -15.02 -4.13 7.38
C GLY A 54 -13.98 -4.11 6.29
N ASN A 55 -14.30 -3.59 5.12
CA ASN A 55 -13.28 -3.46 4.07
C ASN A 55 -12.42 -2.24 4.30
N VAL A 56 -11.11 -2.38 4.13
CA VAL A 56 -10.20 -1.25 4.18
C VAL A 56 -9.51 -1.13 2.82
N ARG A 57 -9.36 0.10 2.37
CA ARG A 57 -8.62 0.39 1.16
C ARG A 57 -7.52 1.37 1.47
N ILE A 58 -6.31 1.05 1.06
CA ILE A 58 -5.13 1.87 1.28
C ILE A 58 -4.54 2.23 -0.07
N THR A 59 -4.30 3.52 -0.28
CA THR A 59 -3.72 4.01 -1.51
C THR A 59 -2.40 4.69 -1.17
N ILE A 60 -1.34 4.32 -1.88
CA ILE A 60 -0.03 4.91 -1.72
C ILE A 60 0.36 5.49 -3.07
N SER A 61 0.62 6.80 -3.09
CA SER A 61 0.91 7.51 -4.32
C SER A 61 2.24 8.24 -4.21
N ASP A 62 2.96 8.29 -5.31
CA ASP A 62 4.14 9.14 -5.45
C ASP A 62 4.04 9.94 -6.74
N LYS A 63 4.94 10.91 -6.88
CA LYS A 63 5.03 11.74 -8.09
C LYS A 63 6.39 11.56 -8.76
N GLY A 64 6.96 10.36 -8.62
CA GLY A 64 8.27 10.07 -9.16
C GLY A 64 8.24 9.69 -10.63
N VAL A 65 9.24 8.94 -11.04
CA VAL A 65 9.45 8.62 -12.45
C VAL A 65 8.52 7.55 -13.01
N GLY A 66 7.75 6.91 -12.14
CA GLY A 66 6.94 5.77 -12.52
C GLY A 66 7.72 4.47 -12.34
N ILE A 67 6.99 3.36 -12.37
CA ILE A 67 7.58 2.03 -12.23
C ILE A 67 7.54 1.36 -13.58
N PRO A 68 8.63 0.70 -14.02
CA PRO A 68 8.61 -0.03 -15.29
C PRO A 68 7.64 -1.21 -15.26
N ASP A 69 7.36 -1.76 -16.42
CA ASP A 69 6.41 -2.88 -16.53
C ASP A 69 6.85 -4.08 -15.70
N GLU A 70 8.13 -4.22 -15.45
CA GLU A 70 8.67 -5.30 -14.64
C GLU A 70 8.43 -5.08 -13.14
N ARG A 71 7.63 -4.11 -12.81
CA ARG A 71 7.28 -3.79 -11.43
C ARG A 71 6.70 -5.00 -10.68
N ALA A 72 6.23 -5.96 -11.43
CA ALA A 72 5.72 -7.19 -10.84
C ALA A 72 6.82 -8.00 -10.16
N GLY A 73 7.94 -7.38 -9.89
CA GLY A 73 8.97 -8.00 -9.10
C GLY A 73 8.56 -8.15 -7.66
N LEU A 74 9.56 -8.23 -6.81
CA LEU A 74 9.43 -8.74 -5.45
C LEU A 74 8.29 -8.14 -4.63
N GLY A 75 8.23 -6.82 -4.55
CA GLY A 75 7.28 -6.17 -3.67
C GLY A 75 5.84 -6.40 -4.06
N PHE A 76 5.58 -6.48 -5.36
CA PHE A 76 4.22 -6.68 -5.84
C PHE A 76 3.67 -8.05 -5.42
N ALA A 77 4.48 -9.09 -5.56
CA ALA A 77 4.08 -10.42 -5.15
C ALA A 77 3.80 -10.48 -3.64
N VAL A 78 4.63 -9.80 -2.84
CA VAL A 78 4.41 -9.73 -1.40
C VAL A 78 3.09 -9.04 -1.09
N MET A 79 2.82 -7.90 -1.74
CA MET A 79 1.56 -7.20 -1.53
C MET A 79 0.36 -8.09 -1.85
N GLN A 80 0.42 -8.81 -2.97
CA GLN A 80 -0.67 -9.71 -3.37
C GLN A 80 -0.87 -10.86 -2.40
N SER A 81 0.19 -11.30 -1.73
CA SER A 81 0.11 -12.39 -0.77
C SER A 81 -0.68 -11.99 0.49
N PHE A 82 -0.67 -10.71 0.83
CA PHE A 82 -1.23 -10.25 2.10
C PHE A 82 -2.51 -9.43 1.96
N MET A 83 -2.85 -9.02 0.75
CA MET A 83 -4.05 -8.22 0.52
C MET A 83 -5.00 -8.96 -0.39
N ASP A 84 -6.29 -8.63 -0.30
CA ASP A 84 -7.29 -9.25 -1.16
C ASP A 84 -7.16 -8.78 -2.60
N ARG A 85 -6.85 -7.50 -2.79
CA ARG A 85 -6.67 -6.92 -4.12
C ARG A 85 -5.52 -5.93 -4.10
N VAL A 86 -4.75 -5.92 -5.17
CA VAL A 86 -3.69 -4.94 -5.36
C VAL A 86 -3.78 -4.45 -6.80
N HIS A 87 -3.86 -3.14 -6.97
CA HIS A 87 -3.89 -2.51 -8.28
C HIS A 87 -2.80 -1.47 -8.35
N VAL A 88 -2.01 -1.50 -9.41
CA VAL A 88 -0.93 -0.54 -9.62
C VAL A 88 -1.22 0.23 -10.89
N SER A 89 -1.18 1.55 -10.79
CA SER A 89 -1.31 2.45 -11.92
C SER A 89 -0.06 3.32 -11.98
N SER A 90 0.62 3.33 -13.11
CA SER A 90 1.86 4.07 -13.26
C SER A 90 1.95 4.64 -14.67
N ALA A 91 2.51 5.84 -14.79
CA ALA A 91 2.76 6.45 -16.06
C ALA A 91 4.11 7.15 -16.01
N PRO A 92 4.93 7.05 -17.06
CA PRO A 92 6.24 7.70 -17.09
C PRO A 92 6.11 9.19 -16.79
N GLY A 93 6.88 9.67 -15.84
CA GLY A 93 6.90 11.08 -15.46
C GLY A 93 5.71 11.56 -14.65
N ARG A 94 4.76 10.68 -14.35
CA ARG A 94 3.56 11.05 -13.57
C ARG A 94 3.47 10.37 -12.23
N GLY A 95 4.38 9.44 -11.94
CA GLY A 95 4.40 8.75 -10.68
C GLY A 95 3.58 7.47 -10.71
N THR A 96 3.38 6.92 -9.53
CA THR A 96 2.72 5.64 -9.35
C THR A 96 1.69 5.72 -8.25
N ARG A 97 0.61 4.98 -8.43
CA ARG A 97 -0.40 4.81 -7.40
C ARG A 97 -0.63 3.32 -7.19
N VAL A 98 -0.50 2.88 -5.95
CA VAL A 98 -0.80 1.51 -5.55
C VAL A 98 -2.04 1.56 -4.66
N THR A 99 -3.06 0.82 -5.05
CA THR A 99 -4.29 0.70 -4.27
C THR A 99 -4.43 -0.73 -3.81
N MET A 100 -4.58 -0.91 -2.50
CA MET A 100 -4.70 -2.23 -1.89
C MET A 100 -5.94 -2.29 -1.04
N SER A 101 -6.62 -3.43 -1.06
CA SER A 101 -7.79 -3.61 -0.20
C SER A 101 -7.73 -4.93 0.52
N ARG A 102 -8.32 -4.95 1.70
CA ARG A 102 -8.41 -6.13 2.54
C ARG A 102 -9.68 -6.08 3.35
N HIS A 103 -10.36 -7.22 3.44
CA HIS A 103 -11.50 -7.36 4.33
C HIS A 103 -11.00 -7.72 5.72
N LEU A 104 -11.52 -7.02 6.73
CA LEU A 104 -11.15 -7.26 8.11
C LEU A 104 -12.31 -7.95 8.82
N ASP A 105 -12.00 -9.10 9.42
CA ASP A 105 -12.99 -9.81 10.22
C ASP A 105 -13.00 -9.23 11.63
N SER A 106 -14.18 -9.01 12.16
CA SER A 106 -14.32 -8.58 13.55
C SER A 106 -13.92 -9.71 14.48
N ARG A 107 -13.33 -9.32 15.61
CA ARG A 107 -13.02 -10.28 16.66
C ARG A 107 -14.20 -10.47 17.59
#